data_8a7d87c692cb346630e51336b515cb25
#
_entry.id   8a7d87c692cb346630e51336b515cb25
#
_cell.length_a   1.000
_cell.length_b   1.000
_cell.length_c   1.000
_cell.angle_alpha   90.00
_cell.angle_beta   90.00
_cell.angle_gamma   90.00
#
_symmetry.space_group_name_H-M   'P 1'
#
loop_
_entity.id
_entity.type
_entity.pdbx_description
1 polymer ?
#
loop_
_entity_poly.entity_id
_entity_poly.type
_entity_poly.pdbx_seq_one_letter_code
_entity_poly.pdbx_strand_id
1 'polypeptide(L)'
;MAHYGGGASHLAAIYGSEQDKVNCSFYLKIGACRHGERCSRKHIRPQYSCTLVLLNMYANPKHDRTQTSNPHLRPADAAPLNPNPESGLTEEEEQKQFDAFYEDVYCELTKFGNLLEMHVCDNVGDHLIGNVYARFDWEDEAQKAVEAMNQRWYAGRPLYAELSPVTDFREACCRQNDLGQCDRGGFCNFMHLRHPSRTLLRELQRQQRKERRVNPDPRDEERRKEMEMFGAEFMAGGPGGGGGGGPGGPPPGPPGGGYGGGGGGGRDRDYSPRRGGGGGGGGGGRY
;
A
#
# COMPACT_ATOMS: atom_id res chain seq x y z
N MET A 1 17.67 -25.05 -16.04
CA MET A 1 16.42 -24.35 -16.40
C MET A 1 15.71 -24.02 -15.10
N ALA A 2 15.86 -22.82 -14.60
CA ALA A 2 15.20 -22.36 -13.39
C ALA A 2 13.75 -22.00 -13.75
N HIS A 3 12.79 -22.63 -13.07
CA HIS A 3 11.38 -22.37 -13.24
C HIS A 3 11.04 -20.97 -12.65
N TYR A 4 11.08 -19.95 -13.49
CA TYR A 4 10.60 -18.58 -13.18
C TYR A 4 9.07 -18.47 -13.06
N GLY A 5 8.36 -19.58 -12.92
CA GLY A 5 6.90 -19.60 -12.89
C GLY A 5 6.24 -19.77 -11.52
N GLY A 6 7.01 -19.88 -10.43
CA GLY A 6 6.46 -20.32 -9.14
C GLY A 6 5.49 -19.31 -8.50
N GLY A 7 5.89 -18.06 -8.37
CA GLY A 7 5.09 -17.05 -7.67
C GLY A 7 3.83 -16.64 -8.42
N ALA A 8 3.93 -16.37 -9.72
CA ALA A 8 2.79 -15.97 -10.54
C ALA A 8 1.74 -17.09 -10.65
N SER A 9 2.17 -18.35 -10.81
CA SER A 9 1.28 -19.50 -10.84
C SER A 9 0.63 -19.78 -9.48
N HIS A 10 1.37 -19.57 -8.40
CA HIS A 10 0.84 -19.71 -7.05
C HIS A 10 -0.19 -18.62 -6.74
N LEU A 11 0.08 -17.38 -7.11
CA LEU A 11 -0.87 -16.27 -6.97
C LEU A 11 -2.11 -16.49 -7.84
N ALA A 12 -1.96 -16.98 -9.08
CA ALA A 12 -3.09 -17.31 -9.95
C ALA A 12 -3.96 -18.42 -9.38
N ALA A 13 -3.37 -19.41 -8.69
CA ALA A 13 -4.11 -20.47 -8.00
C ALA A 13 -4.89 -19.95 -6.77
N ILE A 14 -4.43 -18.86 -6.14
CA ILE A 14 -5.09 -18.22 -5.00
C ILE A 14 -6.27 -17.32 -5.46
N TYR A 15 -6.16 -16.68 -6.63
CA TYR A 15 -7.14 -15.75 -7.21
C TYR A 15 -8.07 -16.42 -8.24
N GLY A 16 -8.67 -17.57 -7.92
CA GLY A 16 -9.69 -18.18 -8.77
C GLY A 16 -11.11 -17.84 -8.29
N SER A 17 -12.07 -17.67 -9.20
CA SER A 17 -13.45 -17.25 -8.87
C SER A 17 -14.15 -18.12 -7.80
N GLU A 18 -13.87 -19.41 -7.74
CA GLU A 18 -14.37 -20.31 -6.69
C GLU A 18 -13.60 -20.16 -5.38
N GLN A 19 -12.31 -19.84 -5.44
CA GLN A 19 -11.46 -19.65 -4.27
C GLN A 19 -11.68 -18.31 -3.60
N ASP A 20 -12.12 -17.28 -4.36
CA ASP A 20 -12.45 -15.94 -3.82
C ASP A 20 -13.60 -15.99 -2.81
N LYS A 21 -14.47 -17.02 -2.88
CA LYS A 21 -15.54 -17.22 -1.89
C LYS A 21 -15.00 -17.76 -0.55
N VAL A 22 -13.90 -18.50 -0.59
CA VAL A 22 -13.30 -19.18 0.57
C VAL A 22 -12.19 -18.35 1.19
N ASN A 23 -11.41 -17.65 0.35
CA ASN A 23 -10.26 -16.87 0.77
C ASN A 23 -10.65 -15.48 1.28
N CYS A 24 -9.89 -14.98 2.25
CA CYS A 24 -10.11 -13.65 2.79
C CYS A 24 -9.57 -12.59 1.81
N SER A 25 -10.47 -11.84 1.18
CA SER A 25 -10.10 -10.79 0.23
C SER A 25 -9.28 -9.67 0.87
N PHE A 26 -9.53 -9.34 2.16
CA PHE A 26 -8.72 -8.36 2.87
C PHE A 26 -7.29 -8.86 3.08
N TYR A 27 -7.11 -10.11 3.51
CA TYR A 27 -5.79 -10.67 3.70
C TYR A 27 -5.00 -10.73 2.39
N LEU A 28 -5.64 -11.11 1.29
CA LEU A 28 -5.00 -11.16 -0.03
C LEU A 28 -4.58 -9.78 -0.54
N LYS A 29 -5.43 -8.77 -0.37
CA LYS A 29 -5.19 -7.42 -0.92
C LYS A 29 -4.30 -6.54 -0.03
N ILE A 30 -4.42 -6.70 1.29
CA ILE A 30 -3.80 -5.79 2.27
C ILE A 30 -2.69 -6.49 3.05
N GLY A 31 -2.60 -7.82 2.98
CA GLY A 31 -1.67 -8.62 3.77
C GLY A 31 -2.08 -8.76 5.25
N ALA A 32 -3.23 -8.20 5.63
CA ALA A 32 -3.73 -8.22 6.99
C ALA A 32 -5.25 -8.25 7.04
N CYS A 33 -5.82 -8.87 8.09
CA CYS A 33 -7.26 -8.94 8.30
C CYS A 33 -7.58 -8.64 9.75
N ARG A 34 -8.58 -7.75 9.99
CA ARG A 34 -9.02 -7.38 11.34
C ARG A 34 -9.50 -8.54 12.21
N HIS A 35 -9.88 -9.65 11.61
CA HIS A 35 -10.36 -10.84 12.33
C HIS A 35 -9.22 -11.79 12.73
N GLY A 36 -7.99 -11.57 12.21
CA GLY A 36 -6.83 -12.42 12.50
C GLY A 36 -7.15 -13.90 12.32
N GLU A 37 -6.69 -14.73 13.24
CA GLU A 37 -6.91 -16.18 13.23
C GLU A 37 -8.40 -16.59 13.39
N ARG A 38 -9.27 -15.69 13.84
CA ARG A 38 -10.71 -15.93 13.98
C ARG A 38 -11.51 -15.61 12.73
N CYS A 39 -10.83 -15.33 11.61
CA CYS A 39 -11.51 -15.07 10.35
C CYS A 39 -12.25 -16.31 9.85
N SER A 40 -13.52 -16.15 9.45
CA SER A 40 -14.32 -17.23 8.85
C SER A 40 -13.80 -17.65 7.47
N ARG A 41 -12.94 -16.85 6.85
CA ARG A 41 -12.30 -17.11 5.56
C ARG A 41 -10.84 -17.50 5.75
N LYS A 42 -10.28 -18.21 4.79
CA LYS A 42 -8.90 -18.67 4.84
C LYS A 42 -7.92 -17.52 4.60
N HIS A 43 -6.86 -17.46 5.41
CA HIS A 43 -5.67 -16.64 5.19
C HIS A 43 -4.59 -17.55 4.60
N ILE A 44 -4.28 -17.36 3.31
CA ILE A 44 -3.24 -18.13 2.64
C ILE A 44 -1.97 -17.30 2.67
N ARG A 45 -0.97 -17.77 3.41
CA ARG A 45 0.38 -17.20 3.40
C ARG A 45 1.09 -17.66 2.14
N PRO A 46 1.63 -16.72 1.33
CA PRO A 46 2.33 -17.09 0.12
C PRO A 46 3.65 -17.80 0.47
N GLN A 47 3.99 -18.83 -0.30
CA GLN A 47 5.29 -19.50 -0.21
C GLN A 47 6.38 -18.68 -0.93
N TYR A 48 5.98 -17.91 -1.95
CA TYR A 48 6.83 -17.04 -2.74
C TYR A 48 6.15 -15.69 -2.90
N SER A 49 6.87 -14.61 -2.64
CA SER A 49 6.39 -13.25 -2.85
C SER A 49 7.56 -12.28 -2.93
N CYS A 50 7.44 -11.28 -3.79
CA CYS A 50 8.36 -10.14 -3.80
C CYS A 50 8.11 -9.16 -2.64
N THR A 51 7.00 -9.31 -1.90
CA THR A 51 6.62 -8.42 -0.81
C THR A 51 6.76 -9.12 0.53
N LEU A 52 7.41 -8.46 1.48
CA LEU A 52 7.42 -8.85 2.88
C LEU A 52 6.65 -7.86 3.75
N VAL A 53 6.28 -8.29 4.94
CA VAL A 53 5.74 -7.45 5.99
C VAL A 53 6.54 -7.65 7.28
N LEU A 54 6.94 -6.55 7.92
CA LEU A 54 7.49 -6.51 9.27
C LEU A 54 6.35 -6.09 10.20
N LEU A 55 5.91 -7.02 11.04
CA LEU A 55 4.72 -6.84 11.87
C LEU A 55 5.03 -5.92 13.06
N ASN A 56 4.19 -4.90 13.27
CA ASN A 56 4.24 -4.00 14.43
C ASN A 56 5.66 -3.44 14.71
N MET A 57 6.41 -3.14 13.67
CA MET A 57 7.78 -2.65 13.80
C MET A 57 7.83 -1.16 14.16
N TYR A 58 7.01 -0.35 13.51
CA TYR A 58 6.95 1.09 13.78
C TYR A 58 6.07 1.40 15.00
N ALA A 59 6.65 2.08 15.98
CA ALA A 59 5.90 2.61 17.13
C ALA A 59 5.65 4.10 16.89
N ASN A 60 4.41 4.47 16.54
CA ASN A 60 4.04 5.87 16.42
C ASN A 60 3.89 6.49 17.83
N PRO A 61 4.65 7.56 18.17
CA PRO A 61 4.55 8.22 19.48
C PRO A 61 3.12 8.69 19.83
N LYS A 62 2.32 9.01 18.82
CA LYS A 62 0.90 9.40 19.03
C LYS A 62 0.02 8.22 19.45
N HIS A 63 0.33 7.01 18.98
CA HIS A 63 -0.48 5.81 19.21
C HIS A 63 0.01 4.97 20.38
N ASP A 64 1.26 5.09 20.77
CA ASP A 64 1.85 4.30 21.85
C ASP A 64 1.11 4.46 23.20
N ARG A 65 0.47 5.61 23.39
CA ARG A 65 -0.41 5.88 24.54
C ARG A 65 -1.73 5.11 24.52
N THR A 66 -2.23 4.72 23.36
CA THR A 66 -3.48 3.96 23.24
C THR A 66 -3.27 2.47 23.44
N GLN A 67 -2.09 1.94 23.14
CA GLN A 67 -1.75 0.53 23.40
C GLN A 67 -1.60 0.24 24.91
N THR A 68 -1.11 1.20 25.68
CA THR A 68 -1.02 1.05 27.14
C THR A 68 -2.37 1.19 27.85
N SER A 69 -3.41 1.62 27.15
CA SER A 69 -4.77 1.69 27.70
C SER A 69 -5.53 0.35 27.67
N ASN A 70 -4.93 -0.74 27.17
CA ASN A 70 -5.50 -2.07 27.33
C ASN A 70 -5.25 -2.56 28.77
N PRO A 71 -6.29 -2.61 29.65
CA PRO A 71 -6.12 -2.88 31.09
C PRO A 71 -5.52 -4.26 31.37
N HIS A 72 -5.61 -5.18 30.40
CA HIS A 72 -5.12 -6.56 30.54
C HIS A 72 -3.64 -6.75 30.20
N LEU A 73 -3.00 -5.74 29.61
CA LEU A 73 -1.59 -5.79 29.22
C LEU A 73 -0.68 -4.90 30.08
N ARG A 74 -1.24 -4.16 31.06
CA ARG A 74 -0.45 -3.32 31.96
C ARG A 74 0.18 -4.17 33.07
N PRO A 75 1.50 -4.06 33.26
CA PRO A 75 2.11 -4.51 34.51
C PRO A 75 1.45 -3.81 35.71
N ALA A 76 1.20 -4.53 36.79
CA ALA A 76 0.53 -4.00 37.98
C ALA A 76 1.25 -2.78 38.59
N ASP A 77 2.53 -2.59 38.27
CA ASP A 77 3.42 -1.54 38.79
C ASP A 77 3.60 -0.35 37.83
N ALA A 78 2.86 -0.30 36.74
CA ALA A 78 2.99 0.79 35.77
C ALA A 78 2.43 2.10 36.37
N ALA A 79 3.25 3.15 36.38
CA ALA A 79 2.86 4.48 36.84
C ALA A 79 1.55 4.97 36.13
N PRO A 80 0.70 5.75 36.81
CA PRO A 80 -0.52 6.27 36.23
C PRO A 80 -0.19 7.04 34.96
N LEU A 81 -0.91 6.73 33.87
CA LEU A 81 -0.79 7.44 32.59
C LEU A 81 -1.09 8.92 32.84
N ASN A 82 -0.14 9.77 32.47
CA ASN A 82 -0.32 11.20 32.51
C ASN A 82 -1.50 11.56 31.58
N PRO A 83 -2.57 12.22 32.04
CA PRO A 83 -3.75 12.48 31.25
C PRO A 83 -3.56 13.56 30.16
N ASN A 84 -2.31 14.02 29.97
CA ASN A 84 -2.03 15.05 28.98
C ASN A 84 -1.87 14.40 27.59
N PRO A 85 -2.80 14.66 26.63
CA PRO A 85 -2.81 14.01 25.33
C PRO A 85 -1.72 14.51 24.37
N GLU A 86 -0.97 15.53 24.76
CA GLU A 86 0.09 16.08 23.93
C GLU A 86 1.39 15.30 24.18
N SER A 87 1.95 14.74 23.13
CA SER A 87 3.26 14.02 23.17
C SER A 87 4.40 14.96 23.58
N GLY A 88 4.16 16.23 23.70
CA GLY A 88 5.18 17.24 23.93
C GLY A 88 6.15 17.43 22.76
N LEU A 89 6.03 16.56 21.73
CA LEU A 89 6.80 16.63 20.51
C LEU A 89 6.09 17.55 19.50
N THR A 90 6.85 18.40 18.86
CA THR A 90 6.36 19.18 17.73
C THR A 90 6.19 18.27 16.51
N GLU A 91 5.34 18.66 15.57
CA GLU A 91 5.13 17.92 14.32
C GLU A 91 6.45 17.73 13.54
N GLU A 92 7.33 18.70 13.61
CA GLU A 92 8.67 18.63 13.00
C GLU A 92 9.56 17.59 13.69
N GLU A 93 9.50 17.48 15.01
CA GLU A 93 10.26 16.46 15.76
C GLU A 93 9.73 15.06 15.49
N GLU A 94 8.42 14.90 15.42
CA GLU A 94 7.79 13.64 15.04
C GLU A 94 8.18 13.21 13.62
N GLN A 95 8.22 14.15 12.68
CA GLN A 95 8.65 13.86 11.31
C GLN A 95 10.14 13.48 11.26
N LYS A 96 11.00 14.14 12.02
CA LYS A 96 12.42 13.80 12.12
C LYS A 96 12.64 12.40 12.71
N GLN A 97 11.88 12.05 13.76
CA GLN A 97 11.96 10.70 14.34
C GLN A 97 11.48 9.63 13.36
N PHE A 98 10.40 9.93 12.62
CA PHE A 98 9.91 9.03 11.58
C PHE A 98 10.90 8.89 10.42
N ASP A 99 11.49 9.99 9.99
CA ASP A 99 12.50 10.01 8.92
C ASP A 99 13.73 9.17 9.31
N ALA A 100 14.21 9.29 10.54
CA ALA A 100 15.32 8.47 11.06
C ALA A 100 14.94 6.97 11.08
N PHE A 101 13.74 6.63 11.56
CA PHE A 101 13.23 5.26 11.51
C PHE A 101 13.16 4.73 10.08
N TYR A 102 12.61 5.53 9.15
CA TYR A 102 12.46 5.15 7.75
C TYR A 102 13.81 4.90 7.09
N GLU A 103 14.80 5.77 7.35
CA GLU A 103 16.16 5.65 6.84
C GLU A 103 16.83 4.36 7.33
N ASP A 104 16.77 4.08 8.65
CA ASP A 104 17.35 2.88 9.24
C ASP A 104 16.82 1.61 8.58
N VAL A 105 15.49 1.50 8.47
CA VAL A 105 14.83 0.32 7.88
C VAL A 105 15.11 0.20 6.39
N TYR A 106 15.07 1.31 5.67
CA TYR A 106 15.35 1.34 4.23
C TYR A 106 16.78 0.88 3.93
N CYS A 107 17.78 1.46 4.62
CA CYS A 107 19.18 1.11 4.44
C CYS A 107 19.46 -0.36 4.81
N GLU A 108 18.76 -0.90 5.80
CA GLU A 108 18.91 -2.29 6.17
C GLU A 108 18.31 -3.24 5.12
N LEU A 109 17.12 -2.93 4.64
CA LEU A 109 16.43 -3.76 3.63
C LEU A 109 17.14 -3.75 2.28
N THR A 110 17.73 -2.63 1.86
CA THR A 110 18.48 -2.53 0.59
C THR A 110 19.71 -3.43 0.53
N LYS A 111 20.21 -3.93 1.67
CA LYS A 111 21.33 -4.89 1.72
C LYS A 111 20.96 -6.27 1.17
N PHE A 112 19.68 -6.61 1.13
CA PHE A 112 19.19 -7.90 0.66
C PHE A 112 18.85 -7.92 -0.83
N GLY A 113 18.61 -6.75 -1.43
CA GLY A 113 18.29 -6.64 -2.83
C GLY A 113 17.75 -5.29 -3.26
N ASN A 114 17.09 -5.27 -4.42
CA ASN A 114 16.48 -4.08 -4.98
C ASN A 114 15.13 -3.78 -4.34
N LEU A 115 15.10 -2.85 -3.42
CA LEU A 115 13.87 -2.38 -2.80
C LEU A 115 13.14 -1.43 -3.75
N LEU A 116 11.97 -1.83 -4.22
CA LEU A 116 11.13 -1.04 -5.12
C LEU A 116 10.24 -0.06 -4.37
N GLU A 117 9.59 -0.54 -3.30
CA GLU A 117 8.64 0.24 -2.50
C GLU A 117 8.77 -0.14 -1.02
N MET A 118 8.63 0.84 -0.14
CA MET A 118 8.52 0.63 1.30
C MET A 118 7.42 1.53 1.86
N HIS A 119 6.49 0.93 2.57
CA HIS A 119 5.30 1.58 3.12
C HIS A 119 5.19 1.30 4.61
N VAL A 120 4.98 2.35 5.40
CA VAL A 120 4.81 2.26 6.85
C VAL A 120 3.38 2.62 7.19
N CYS A 121 2.68 1.70 7.86
CA CYS A 121 1.29 1.89 8.26
C CYS A 121 1.20 2.75 9.52
N ASP A 122 0.31 3.75 9.46
CA ASP A 122 -0.05 4.65 10.56
C ASP A 122 -1.44 4.35 11.13
N ASN A 123 -1.92 3.15 10.89
CA ASN A 123 -3.18 2.67 11.45
C ASN A 123 -3.06 2.40 12.95
N VAL A 124 -4.21 2.49 13.66
CA VAL A 124 -4.33 2.17 15.09
C VAL A 124 -4.89 0.76 15.32
N GLY A 125 -5.57 0.20 14.30
CA GLY A 125 -6.14 -1.15 14.39
C GLY A 125 -5.08 -2.23 14.48
N ASP A 126 -5.26 -3.21 15.38
CA ASP A 126 -4.28 -4.27 15.73
C ASP A 126 -3.68 -5.01 14.52
N HIS A 127 -4.42 -5.13 13.43
CA HIS A 127 -3.98 -5.87 12.25
C HIS A 127 -3.03 -5.09 11.34
N LEU A 128 -2.97 -3.76 11.45
CA LEU A 128 -2.15 -2.88 10.60
C LEU A 128 -1.18 -2.01 11.39
N ILE A 129 -1.35 -1.91 12.71
CA ILE A 129 -0.58 -0.99 13.53
C ILE A 129 0.91 -1.22 13.38
N GLY A 130 1.62 -0.18 12.94
CA GLY A 130 3.07 -0.19 12.83
C GLY A 130 3.66 -1.21 11.85
N ASN A 131 2.85 -1.81 10.99
CA ASN A 131 3.34 -2.73 9.97
C ASN A 131 4.17 -1.97 8.93
N VAL A 132 5.30 -2.55 8.54
CA VAL A 132 6.14 -2.06 7.46
C VAL A 132 6.11 -3.07 6.33
N TYR A 133 5.65 -2.63 5.18
CA TYR A 133 5.63 -3.44 3.96
C TYR A 133 6.78 -3.02 3.05
N ALA A 134 7.49 -4.02 2.51
CA ALA A 134 8.59 -3.78 1.60
C ALA A 134 8.49 -4.71 0.39
N ARG A 135 8.58 -4.14 -0.82
CA ARG A 135 8.53 -4.88 -2.07
C ARG A 135 9.89 -4.84 -2.76
N PHE A 136 10.40 -6.02 -3.02
CA PHE A 136 11.65 -6.24 -3.75
C PHE A 136 11.39 -6.52 -5.23
N ASP A 137 12.46 -6.49 -5.99
CA ASP A 137 12.43 -6.82 -7.41
C ASP A 137 12.32 -8.35 -7.63
N TRP A 138 12.92 -9.13 -6.72
CA TRP A 138 12.97 -10.59 -6.79
C TRP A 138 12.45 -11.26 -5.52
N GLU A 139 11.80 -12.41 -5.68
CA GLU A 139 11.22 -13.20 -4.58
C GLU A 139 12.29 -13.72 -3.61
N ASP A 140 13.46 -14.11 -4.12
CA ASP A 140 14.57 -14.59 -3.29
C ASP A 140 15.19 -13.50 -2.42
N GLU A 141 15.16 -12.23 -2.88
CA GLU A 141 15.58 -11.08 -2.07
C GLU A 141 14.65 -10.87 -0.88
N ALA A 142 13.33 -10.94 -1.13
CA ALA A 142 12.33 -10.85 -0.08
C ALA A 142 12.45 -12.01 0.92
N GLN A 143 12.67 -13.22 0.44
CA GLN A 143 12.87 -14.40 1.30
C GLN A 143 14.10 -14.26 2.20
N LYS A 144 15.25 -13.86 1.63
CA LYS A 144 16.48 -13.60 2.40
C LYS A 144 16.27 -12.52 3.46
N ALA A 145 15.53 -11.46 3.11
CA ALA A 145 15.22 -10.39 4.05
C ALA A 145 14.35 -10.90 5.20
N VAL A 146 13.32 -11.71 4.95
CA VAL A 146 12.48 -12.33 5.97
C VAL A 146 13.29 -13.19 6.92
N GLU A 147 14.16 -14.07 6.40
CA GLU A 147 15.01 -14.96 7.21
C GLU A 147 15.97 -14.16 8.12
N ALA A 148 16.59 -13.13 7.55
CA ALA A 148 17.54 -12.31 8.31
C ALA A 148 16.84 -11.43 9.36
N MET A 149 15.67 -10.85 9.04
CA MET A 149 14.94 -9.97 9.95
C MET A 149 14.38 -10.72 11.16
N ASN A 150 13.92 -11.95 11.00
CA ASN A 150 13.40 -12.78 12.10
C ASN A 150 14.46 -13.14 13.15
N GLN A 151 15.73 -12.93 12.86
CA GLN A 151 16.83 -13.16 13.80
C GLN A 151 17.31 -11.89 14.50
N ARG A 152 16.64 -10.77 14.29
CA ARG A 152 17.08 -9.44 14.74
C ARG A 152 16.11 -8.79 15.71
N TRP A 153 16.62 -7.76 16.35
CA TRP A 153 15.89 -6.90 17.27
C TRP A 153 16.01 -5.45 16.79
N TYR A 154 14.95 -4.69 16.96
CA TYR A 154 14.91 -3.26 16.73
C TYR A 154 14.30 -2.54 17.93
N ALA A 155 14.95 -1.49 18.40
CA ALA A 155 14.50 -0.72 19.58
C ALA A 155 14.10 -1.59 20.78
N GLY A 156 14.88 -2.66 21.06
CA GLY A 156 14.65 -3.57 22.19
C GLY A 156 13.51 -4.58 21.99
N ARG A 157 12.94 -4.68 20.79
CA ARG A 157 11.87 -5.63 20.45
C ARG A 157 12.32 -6.59 19.35
N PRO A 158 11.96 -7.89 19.45
CA PRO A 158 12.22 -8.84 18.37
C PRO A 158 11.42 -8.46 17.13
N LEU A 159 12.03 -8.64 15.95
CA LEU A 159 11.35 -8.44 14.67
C LEU A 159 10.60 -9.70 14.26
N TYR A 160 9.44 -9.49 13.66
CA TYR A 160 8.62 -10.54 13.06
C TYR A 160 8.36 -10.19 11.60
N ALA A 161 8.96 -10.97 10.70
CA ALA A 161 8.86 -10.79 9.26
C ALA A 161 8.16 -11.98 8.62
N GLU A 162 7.25 -11.71 7.70
CA GLU A 162 6.54 -12.73 6.91
C GLU A 162 6.46 -12.29 5.45
N LEU A 163 6.35 -13.26 4.52
CA LEU A 163 6.01 -12.95 3.14
C LEU A 163 4.54 -12.51 3.06
N SER A 164 4.29 -11.43 2.34
CA SER A 164 2.97 -10.84 2.20
C SER A 164 2.36 -11.12 0.82
N PRO A 165 1.05 -11.41 0.73
CA PRO A 165 0.38 -11.61 -0.55
C PRO A 165 0.12 -10.31 -1.33
N VAL A 166 0.49 -9.15 -0.79
CA VAL A 166 0.26 -7.85 -1.43
C VAL A 166 1.11 -7.70 -2.68
N THR A 167 0.47 -7.51 -3.82
CA THR A 167 1.11 -7.29 -5.11
C THR A 167 0.95 -5.87 -5.63
N ASP A 168 -0.15 -5.20 -5.29
CA ASP A 168 -0.44 -3.80 -5.66
C ASP A 168 -0.83 -2.97 -4.44
N PHE A 169 0.04 -2.05 -4.05
CA PHE A 169 -0.21 -1.15 -2.92
C PHE A 169 -1.29 -0.11 -3.20
N ARG A 170 -1.61 0.17 -4.48
CA ARG A 170 -2.73 1.07 -4.82
C ARG A 170 -4.08 0.49 -4.43
N GLU A 171 -4.20 -0.85 -4.39
CA GLU A 171 -5.41 -1.52 -3.89
C GLU A 171 -5.40 -1.67 -2.36
N ALA A 172 -4.22 -1.74 -1.75
CA ALA A 172 -4.06 -1.89 -0.31
C ALA A 172 -4.23 -0.57 0.46
N CYS A 173 -3.87 0.55 -0.15
CA CYS A 173 -3.93 1.87 0.47
C CYS A 173 -5.35 2.47 0.47
N CYS A 174 -5.66 3.24 1.50
CA CYS A 174 -6.95 3.91 1.64
C CYS A 174 -6.99 5.21 0.83
N ARG A 175 -7.65 5.21 -0.33
CA ARG A 175 -7.81 6.42 -1.16
C ARG A 175 -8.47 7.58 -0.42
N GLN A 176 -9.40 7.30 0.50
CA GLN A 176 -10.03 8.35 1.30
C GLN A 176 -9.04 9.00 2.27
N ASN A 177 -8.08 8.23 2.80
CA ASN A 177 -7.02 8.77 3.65
C ASN A 177 -6.06 9.66 2.87
N ASP A 178 -5.69 9.25 1.64
CA ASP A 178 -4.82 10.06 0.77
C ASP A 178 -5.45 11.42 0.41
N LEU A 179 -6.80 11.48 0.40
CA LEU A 179 -7.58 12.70 0.21
C LEU A 179 -7.90 13.43 1.52
N GLY A 180 -7.46 12.91 2.68
CA GLY A 180 -7.78 13.49 3.99
C GLY A 180 -9.24 13.33 4.42
N GLN A 181 -10.00 12.38 3.85
CA GLN A 181 -11.45 12.24 4.02
C GLN A 181 -11.87 10.88 4.59
N CYS A 182 -10.98 10.14 5.24
CA CYS A 182 -11.34 8.84 5.78
C CYS A 182 -12.03 8.96 7.14
N ASP A 183 -13.35 8.74 7.17
CA ASP A 183 -14.17 8.81 8.39
C ASP A 183 -13.86 7.69 9.41
N ARG A 184 -13.17 6.62 8.99
CA ARG A 184 -12.78 5.49 9.85
C ARG A 184 -11.52 5.78 10.67
N GLY A 185 -10.79 6.85 10.33
CA GLY A 185 -9.54 7.21 10.99
C GLY A 185 -8.56 6.04 11.05
N GLY A 186 -7.79 5.93 12.12
CA GLY A 186 -6.81 4.86 12.33
C GLY A 186 -7.36 3.43 12.41
N PHE A 187 -8.68 3.26 12.55
CA PHE A 187 -9.35 1.94 12.57
C PHE A 187 -9.81 1.46 11.19
N CYS A 188 -9.37 2.12 10.13
CA CYS A 188 -9.63 1.69 8.76
C CYS A 188 -9.02 0.32 8.48
N ASN A 189 -9.73 -0.49 7.65
CA ASN A 189 -9.19 -1.79 7.22
C ASN A 189 -8.15 -1.67 6.10
N PHE A 190 -8.09 -0.52 5.42
CA PHE A 190 -7.07 -0.23 4.40
C PHE A 190 -5.90 0.52 5.02
N MET A 191 -4.73 0.41 4.41
CA MET A 191 -3.52 1.04 4.90
C MET A 191 -3.66 2.57 4.89
N HIS A 192 -3.38 3.20 6.01
CA HIS A 192 -3.08 4.61 6.14
C HIS A 192 -1.57 4.73 6.22
N LEU A 193 -0.96 5.41 5.27
CA LEU A 193 0.49 5.47 5.18
C LEU A 193 1.04 6.72 5.84
N ARG A 194 2.13 6.55 6.57
CA ARG A 194 2.99 7.66 6.97
C ARG A 194 4.13 7.79 5.95
N HIS A 195 4.31 9.01 5.45
CA HIS A 195 5.28 9.28 4.40
C HIS A 195 6.54 9.95 4.97
N PRO A 196 7.74 9.48 4.57
CA PRO A 196 8.98 10.19 4.89
C PRO A 196 9.05 11.52 4.15
N SER A 197 9.95 12.38 4.58
CA SER A 197 10.22 13.62 3.87
C SER A 197 10.66 13.33 2.44
N ARG A 198 10.18 14.13 1.50
CA ARG A 198 10.48 13.94 0.06
C ARG A 198 11.97 14.05 -0.25
N THR A 199 12.70 14.80 0.56
CA THR A 199 14.15 14.99 0.43
C THR A 199 14.87 13.70 0.80
N LEU A 200 14.53 13.09 1.93
CA LEU A 200 15.08 11.81 2.38
C LEU A 200 14.80 10.69 1.38
N LEU A 201 13.55 10.54 0.95
CA LEU A 201 13.17 9.48 0.02
C LEU A 201 13.97 9.55 -1.30
N ARG A 202 14.13 10.77 -1.85
CA ARG A 202 14.93 10.98 -3.07
C ARG A 202 16.40 10.64 -2.87
N GLU A 203 16.95 10.96 -1.70
CA GLU A 203 18.35 10.68 -1.39
C GLU A 203 18.58 9.18 -1.25
N LEU A 204 17.74 8.46 -0.50
CA LEU A 204 17.80 7.01 -0.35
C LEU A 204 17.70 6.29 -1.70
N GLN A 205 16.73 6.66 -2.52
CA GLN A 205 16.58 6.10 -3.86
C GLN A 205 17.77 6.42 -4.79
N ARG A 206 18.39 7.59 -4.61
CA ARG A 206 19.58 7.97 -5.36
C ARG A 206 20.79 7.14 -4.93
N GLN A 207 20.97 6.90 -3.64
CA GLN A 207 22.04 6.09 -3.09
C GLN A 207 21.90 4.63 -3.55
N GLN A 208 20.72 4.03 -3.41
CA GLN A 208 20.45 2.68 -3.90
C GLN A 208 20.77 2.53 -5.40
N ARG A 209 20.36 3.50 -6.23
CA ARG A 209 20.69 3.48 -7.67
C ARG A 209 22.18 3.59 -7.96
N LYS A 210 22.94 4.33 -7.14
CA LYS A 210 24.40 4.40 -7.28
C LYS A 210 25.05 3.07 -6.92
N GLU A 211 24.63 2.46 -5.81
CA GLU A 211 25.15 1.15 -5.37
C GLU A 211 24.88 0.06 -6.41
N ARG A 212 23.67 0.04 -7.00
CA ARG A 212 23.33 -0.91 -8.08
C ARG A 212 24.09 -0.67 -9.38
N ARG A 213 24.53 0.57 -9.65
CA ARG A 213 25.42 0.84 -10.80
C ARG A 213 26.83 0.31 -10.58
N VAL A 214 27.29 0.32 -9.33
CA VAL A 214 28.63 -0.19 -8.95
C VAL A 214 28.61 -1.72 -8.87
N ASN A 215 27.54 -2.27 -8.32
CA ASN A 215 27.32 -3.72 -8.13
C ASN A 215 26.01 -4.12 -8.81
N PRO A 216 25.99 -4.27 -10.15
CA PRO A 216 24.78 -4.67 -10.87
C PRO A 216 24.43 -6.14 -10.55
N ASP A 217 23.16 -6.44 -10.40
CA ASP A 217 22.68 -7.83 -10.33
C ASP A 217 22.79 -8.44 -11.74
N PRO A 218 23.43 -9.61 -11.88
CA PRO A 218 23.52 -10.29 -13.19
C PRO A 218 22.16 -10.53 -13.86
N ARG A 219 21.12 -10.74 -13.07
CA ARG A 219 19.75 -10.93 -13.55
C ARG A 219 19.16 -9.69 -14.20
N ASP A 220 19.59 -8.49 -13.80
CA ASP A 220 19.16 -7.24 -14.44
C ASP A 220 19.70 -7.12 -15.87
N GLU A 221 20.93 -7.61 -16.09
CA GLU A 221 21.51 -7.64 -17.43
C GLU A 221 20.81 -8.65 -18.34
N GLU A 222 20.47 -9.83 -17.82
CA GLU A 222 19.71 -10.84 -18.57
C GLU A 222 18.34 -10.30 -18.96
N ARG A 223 17.58 -9.72 -18.02
CA ARG A 223 16.29 -9.08 -18.27
C ARG A 223 16.38 -7.95 -19.29
N ARG A 224 17.45 -7.15 -19.24
CA ARG A 224 17.67 -6.08 -20.23
C ARG A 224 17.91 -6.66 -21.61
N LYS A 225 18.75 -7.68 -21.74
CA LYS A 225 19.02 -8.37 -23.01
C LYS A 225 17.76 -9.02 -23.58
N GLU A 226 16.95 -9.65 -22.74
CA GLU A 226 15.65 -10.20 -23.15
C GLU A 226 14.73 -9.10 -23.69
N MET A 227 14.59 -7.99 -22.97
CA MET A 227 13.76 -6.86 -23.43
C MET A 227 14.28 -6.23 -24.72
N GLU A 228 15.59 -6.15 -24.91
CA GLU A 228 16.21 -5.68 -26.16
C GLU A 228 15.92 -6.64 -27.32
N MET A 229 16.01 -7.95 -27.08
CA MET A 229 15.65 -8.96 -28.09
C MET A 229 14.18 -8.94 -28.45
N PHE A 230 13.27 -8.89 -27.48
CA PHE A 230 11.82 -8.77 -27.75
C PHE A 230 11.48 -7.45 -28.45
N GLY A 231 12.12 -6.35 -28.06
CA GLY A 231 11.97 -5.06 -28.71
C GLY A 231 12.47 -5.08 -30.16
N ALA A 232 13.57 -5.73 -30.43
CA ALA A 232 14.12 -5.90 -31.78
C ALA A 232 13.25 -6.81 -32.66
N GLU A 233 12.72 -7.91 -32.10
CA GLU A 233 11.78 -8.79 -32.83
C GLU A 233 10.47 -8.07 -33.16
N PHE A 234 9.93 -7.25 -32.23
CA PHE A 234 8.73 -6.48 -32.49
C PHE A 234 8.93 -5.42 -33.60
N MET A 235 10.14 -4.82 -33.67
CA MET A 235 10.48 -3.86 -34.73
C MET A 235 10.86 -4.53 -36.06
N ALA A 236 11.37 -5.77 -36.01
CA ALA A 236 11.78 -6.53 -37.20
C ALA A 236 10.66 -7.34 -37.83
N GLY A 237 9.60 -7.66 -37.08
CA GLY A 237 8.51 -8.57 -37.46
C GLY A 237 7.29 -7.93 -38.11
N GLY A 238 7.40 -6.74 -38.68
CA GLY A 238 6.35 -6.17 -39.52
C GLY A 238 6.33 -6.82 -40.90
N PRO A 239 5.35 -7.70 -41.27
CA PRO A 239 5.20 -8.12 -42.66
C PRO A 239 4.84 -6.92 -43.51
N GLY A 240 5.60 -6.71 -44.58
CA GLY A 240 5.46 -5.59 -45.51
C GLY A 240 4.06 -5.43 -46.00
N GLY A 241 3.47 -4.29 -45.74
CA GLY A 241 2.27 -3.75 -46.37
C GLY A 241 2.55 -2.33 -46.82
N GLY A 242 2.92 -2.19 -48.08
CA GLY A 242 3.14 -0.90 -48.70
C GLY A 242 1.83 -0.08 -48.78
N GLY A 243 1.97 1.22 -48.62
CA GLY A 243 0.89 2.17 -48.90
C GLY A 243 1.10 3.49 -48.16
N GLY A 244 1.59 4.49 -48.88
CA GLY A 244 1.85 5.84 -48.42
C GLY A 244 0.62 6.58 -47.89
N GLY A 245 0.90 7.55 -47.03
CA GLY A 245 -0.12 8.50 -46.55
C GLY A 245 0.38 9.26 -45.35
N GLY A 246 0.50 10.56 -45.48
CA GLY A 246 1.14 11.54 -44.60
C GLY A 246 0.62 11.67 -43.17
N PRO A 247 1.25 12.57 -42.39
CA PRO A 247 1.07 12.71 -40.96
C PRO A 247 -0.18 13.51 -40.60
N GLY A 248 -0.94 12.97 -39.66
CA GLY A 248 -1.96 13.77 -38.99
C GLY A 248 -3.31 13.08 -38.81
N GLY A 249 -3.60 12.64 -37.58
CA GLY A 249 -4.95 12.27 -37.15
C GLY A 249 -4.92 11.44 -35.85
N PRO A 250 -5.73 11.84 -34.83
CA PRO A 250 -5.86 11.06 -33.61
C PRO A 250 -6.56 9.71 -33.86
N PRO A 251 -6.35 8.71 -32.99
CA PRO A 251 -6.87 7.37 -33.18
C PRO A 251 -8.40 7.34 -33.10
N PRO A 252 -9.08 6.46 -33.90
CA PRO A 252 -10.53 6.32 -33.88
C PRO A 252 -10.98 5.65 -32.57
N GLY A 253 -12.05 6.22 -31.97
CA GLY A 253 -12.76 5.65 -30.85
C GLY A 253 -13.50 4.35 -31.21
N PRO A 254 -13.89 3.54 -30.21
CA PRO A 254 -14.55 2.27 -30.42
C PRO A 254 -15.91 2.44 -31.06
N PRO A 255 -16.41 1.47 -31.87
CA PRO A 255 -17.65 1.55 -32.59
C PRO A 255 -18.87 1.58 -31.66
N GLY A 256 -19.59 2.70 -31.69
CA GLY A 256 -20.84 2.86 -30.99
C GLY A 256 -21.93 2.10 -31.70
N GLY A 257 -22.59 1.17 -31.02
CA GLY A 257 -23.84 0.54 -31.42
C GLY A 257 -24.96 1.57 -31.46
N GLY A 258 -25.48 1.81 -32.65
CA GLY A 258 -26.63 2.68 -32.87
C GLY A 258 -27.93 2.04 -32.38
N TYR A 259 -28.70 2.79 -31.60
CA TYR A 259 -30.17 2.66 -31.58
C TYR A 259 -30.75 4.01 -31.90
N GLY A 260 -31.52 4.00 -32.96
CA GLY A 260 -32.27 5.16 -33.48
C GLY A 260 -33.56 5.38 -32.71
N GLY A 261 -34.04 6.61 -32.83
CA GLY A 261 -35.45 6.84 -32.76
C GLY A 261 -35.92 8.01 -31.91
N GLY A 262 -36.29 9.13 -32.54
CA GLY A 262 -37.52 9.83 -32.21
C GLY A 262 -37.50 11.06 -31.34
N GLY A 263 -37.45 12.22 -31.91
CA GLY A 263 -38.46 13.27 -31.86
C GLY A 263 -38.81 14.00 -30.57
N GLY A 264 -38.65 15.34 -30.59
CA GLY A 264 -39.69 16.19 -30.05
C GLY A 264 -39.38 17.08 -28.86
N GLY A 265 -39.25 18.41 -29.12
CA GLY A 265 -39.92 19.40 -28.30
C GLY A 265 -39.19 20.01 -27.14
N GLY A 266 -38.75 21.24 -27.35
CA GLY A 266 -38.21 22.14 -26.33
C GLY A 266 -39.19 22.46 -25.18
N ARG A 267 -38.62 22.99 -24.14
CA ARG A 267 -39.15 24.10 -23.33
C ARG A 267 -38.14 24.45 -22.23
N ASP A 268 -37.67 25.69 -22.36
CA ASP A 268 -37.01 26.43 -21.28
C ASP A 268 -37.88 26.44 -20.01
N ARG A 269 -37.26 26.21 -18.86
CA ARG A 269 -37.77 26.71 -17.60
C ARG A 269 -36.62 27.13 -16.69
N ASP A 270 -36.44 28.43 -16.71
CA ASP A 270 -35.95 29.26 -15.63
C ASP A 270 -36.39 28.78 -14.24
N TYR A 271 -35.49 28.66 -13.25
CA TYR A 271 -35.87 28.56 -11.87
C TYR A 271 -34.93 29.36 -11.00
N SER A 272 -35.34 30.59 -10.72
CA SER A 272 -34.74 31.49 -9.73
C SER A 272 -35.11 31.06 -8.29
N PRO A 273 -34.25 31.37 -7.28
CA PRO A 273 -34.45 30.95 -5.90
C PRO A 273 -35.41 31.89 -5.15
N ARG A 274 -36.36 31.32 -4.42
CA ARG A 274 -37.19 32.07 -3.46
C ARG A 274 -36.58 32.04 -2.06
N ARG A 275 -36.33 33.24 -1.54
CA ARG A 275 -36.18 33.64 -0.15
C ARG A 275 -37.55 33.60 0.55
N GLY A 276 -37.52 33.28 1.84
CA GLY A 276 -38.57 33.56 2.81
C GLY A 276 -38.41 32.56 3.96
N GLY A 277 -38.20 32.85 5.20
CA GLY A 277 -38.64 33.96 6.02
C GLY A 277 -39.56 33.43 7.09
N GLY A 278 -39.08 33.42 8.37
CA GLY A 278 -39.88 33.84 9.49
C GLY A 278 -40.52 32.81 10.41
N GLY A 279 -40.17 32.88 11.71
CA GLY A 279 -41.07 32.75 12.86
C GLY A 279 -41.11 31.32 13.47
N GLY A 280 -40.85 31.02 14.74
CA GLY A 280 -41.10 31.76 15.94
C GLY A 280 -41.90 30.83 16.91
N GLY A 281 -41.46 30.73 18.20
CA GLY A 281 -42.25 30.16 19.33
C GLY A 281 -41.91 28.69 19.67
N GLY A 282 -41.46 28.26 20.84
CA GLY A 282 -41.75 28.73 22.16
C GLY A 282 -42.34 27.55 22.97
N GLY A 283 -41.81 27.26 24.18
CA GLY A 283 -42.38 26.37 25.21
C GLY A 283 -41.64 25.02 25.31
N GLY A 284 -40.95 24.62 26.37
CA GLY A 284 -41.30 24.70 27.78
C GLY A 284 -41.71 23.33 28.28
N GLY A 285 -41.01 22.74 29.25
CA GLY A 285 -41.48 21.63 30.04
C GLY A 285 -40.48 20.52 30.31
N ARG A 286 -39.78 20.62 31.34
CA ARG A 286 -39.53 19.68 32.47
C ARG A 286 -40.00 18.22 32.26
N TYR A 287 -39.09 17.29 32.41
CA TYR A 287 -38.93 16.32 33.50
C TYR A 287 -37.53 15.69 33.41
#